data_7a6242d645b8520aeed8a8e7bc222474
#
_entry.id   7a6242d645b8520aeed8a8e7bc222474
#
_cell.length_a   1.000
_cell.length_b   1.000
_cell.length_c   1.000
_cell.angle_alpha   90.00
_cell.angle_beta   90.00
_cell.angle_gamma   90.00
#
_symmetry.space_group_name_H-M   'P 1'
#
loop_
_entity.id
_entity.type
_entity.pdbx_description
1 polymer ?
#
loop_
_entity_poly.entity_id
_entity_poly.type
_entity_poly.pdbx_seq_one_letter_code
_entity_poly.pdbx_strand_id
1 'polypeptide(L)'
;MNSILFHVPHSPLKIPKQYWNICVKDKKYIKNINIFLSDYLTDKLIPSNCYKLVFKYSRLFCDVEKFKEDSKEIMAKKGMGVIYTKDCDNIVTIPNKKYKRKIFKSYYDKHHNKLDKIVTNLLKKYNKCIIIDFHSFSDEMIKKLFDINTAPDICIG
;
A
#
# COMPACT_ATOMS: atom_id res chain seq x y z
N MET A 1 -20.68 -2.15 15.25
CA MET A 1 -19.67 -1.81 14.21
C MET A 1 -18.93 -0.48 14.43
N ASN A 2 -19.28 0.31 15.41
CA ASN A 2 -18.77 1.69 15.53
C ASN A 2 -17.29 1.86 15.95
N SER A 3 -16.59 0.79 16.32
CA SER A 3 -15.17 0.82 16.73
C SER A 3 -14.22 0.11 15.76
N ILE A 4 -14.69 -0.19 14.55
CA ILE A 4 -13.89 -0.82 13.49
C ILE A 4 -13.46 0.25 12.48
N LEU A 5 -12.17 0.28 12.18
CA LEU A 5 -11.56 1.09 11.14
C LEU A 5 -11.01 0.19 10.03
N PHE A 6 -11.51 0.33 8.83
CA PHE A 6 -10.91 -0.28 7.65
C PHE A 6 -9.75 0.60 7.14
N HIS A 7 -8.55 0.08 7.19
CA HIS A 7 -7.38 0.67 6.56
C HIS A 7 -7.19 0.03 5.19
N VAL A 8 -7.13 0.84 4.13
CA VAL A 8 -7.02 0.38 2.74
C VAL A 8 -5.80 1.02 2.09
N PRO A 9 -4.64 0.40 2.20
CA PRO A 9 -3.39 1.00 1.75
C PRO A 9 -3.17 0.94 0.23
N HIS A 10 -3.76 0.00 -0.50
CA HIS A 10 -3.31 -0.38 -1.84
C HIS A 10 -4.35 -0.30 -2.96
N SER A 11 -5.58 0.19 -2.68
CA SER A 11 -6.66 0.20 -3.68
C SER A 11 -6.44 1.19 -4.85
N PRO A 12 -5.96 2.45 -4.66
CA PRO A 12 -5.88 3.41 -5.75
C PRO A 12 -4.68 3.19 -6.68
N LEU A 13 -4.93 3.39 -7.99
CA LEU A 13 -3.93 3.31 -9.05
C LEU A 13 -3.22 4.65 -9.35
N LYS A 14 -3.54 5.72 -8.61
CA LYS A 14 -3.04 7.07 -8.91
C LYS A 14 -1.55 7.19 -8.66
N ILE A 15 -0.80 7.53 -9.72
CA ILE A 15 0.65 7.79 -9.68
C ILE A 15 0.88 9.30 -9.86
N PRO A 16 1.54 9.99 -8.90
CA PRO A 16 1.86 11.41 -9.01
C PRO A 16 2.91 11.69 -10.09
N LYS A 17 2.88 12.90 -10.69
CA LYS A 17 3.84 13.30 -11.75
C LYS A 17 5.30 13.08 -11.36
N GLN A 18 5.67 13.35 -10.12
CA GLN A 18 7.05 13.23 -9.63
C GLN A 18 7.60 11.78 -9.62
N TYR A 19 6.74 10.77 -9.66
CA TYR A 19 7.17 9.37 -9.77
C TYR A 19 7.90 9.10 -11.08
N TRP A 20 7.44 9.73 -12.16
CA TRP A 20 8.01 9.53 -13.50
C TRP A 20 9.45 9.98 -13.64
N ASN A 21 9.93 10.87 -12.76
CA ASN A 21 11.31 11.35 -12.75
C ASN A 21 12.33 10.32 -12.25
N ILE A 22 11.86 9.23 -11.63
CA ILE A 22 12.70 8.16 -11.10
C ILE A 22 12.43 6.81 -11.76
N CYS A 23 11.41 6.75 -12.64
CA CYS A 23 11.09 5.53 -13.39
C CYS A 23 12.17 5.22 -14.42
N VAL A 24 12.50 3.92 -14.52
CA VAL A 24 13.38 3.38 -15.57
C VAL A 24 12.62 2.56 -16.61
N LYS A 25 11.35 2.27 -16.38
CA LYS A 25 10.44 1.60 -17.31
C LYS A 25 9.49 2.61 -17.94
N ASP A 26 8.99 2.28 -19.13
CA ASP A 26 7.99 3.09 -19.82
C ASP A 26 6.64 3.14 -19.11
N LYS A 27 5.78 4.08 -19.53
CA LYS A 27 4.47 4.29 -18.90
C LYS A 27 3.53 3.11 -19.05
N LYS A 28 3.60 2.36 -20.16
CA LYS A 28 2.74 1.20 -20.40
C LYS A 28 3.09 0.09 -19.42
N TYR A 29 4.38 -0.20 -19.27
CA TYR A 29 4.88 -1.18 -18.30
C TYR A 29 4.43 -0.83 -16.89
N ILE A 30 4.69 0.41 -16.44
CA ILE A 30 4.33 0.86 -15.08
C ILE A 30 2.82 0.79 -14.84
N LYS A 31 1.97 1.11 -15.82
CA LYS A 31 0.52 0.98 -15.68
C LYS A 31 0.10 -0.48 -15.49
N ASN A 32 0.66 -1.39 -16.25
CA ASN A 32 0.32 -2.82 -16.15
C ASN A 32 0.72 -3.39 -14.79
N ILE A 33 1.97 -3.16 -14.36
CA ILE A 33 2.43 -3.66 -13.06
C ILE A 33 1.73 -2.97 -11.88
N ASN A 34 1.30 -1.72 -12.05
CA ASN A 34 0.51 -1.02 -11.05
C ASN A 34 -0.85 -1.69 -10.82
N ILE A 35 -1.54 -2.10 -11.87
CA ILE A 35 -2.80 -2.85 -11.76
C ILE A 35 -2.53 -4.22 -11.12
N PHE A 36 -1.51 -4.93 -11.60
CA PHE A 36 -1.17 -6.26 -11.12
C PHE A 36 -0.85 -6.32 -9.63
N LEU A 37 -0.13 -5.32 -9.09
CA LEU A 37 0.28 -5.26 -7.69
C LEU A 37 -0.71 -4.55 -6.77
N SER A 38 -1.76 -3.91 -7.31
CA SER A 38 -2.71 -3.14 -6.50
C SER A 38 -3.95 -3.97 -6.16
N ASP A 39 -4.51 -3.71 -5.00
CA ASP A 39 -5.79 -4.24 -4.53
C ASP A 39 -6.94 -3.42 -5.15
N TYR A 40 -7.01 -3.43 -6.49
CA TYR A 40 -7.87 -2.52 -7.25
C TYR A 40 -9.35 -2.65 -6.87
N LEU A 41 -9.98 -1.51 -6.57
CA LEU A 41 -11.38 -1.40 -6.14
C LEU A 41 -11.72 -1.97 -4.76
N THR A 42 -10.76 -2.45 -3.97
CA THR A 42 -11.00 -2.97 -2.61
C THR A 42 -11.70 -1.94 -1.71
N ASP A 43 -11.40 -0.64 -1.87
CA ASP A 43 -12.09 0.44 -1.13
C ASP A 43 -13.59 0.52 -1.40
N LYS A 44 -14.09 -0.08 -2.50
CA LYS A 44 -15.51 -0.11 -2.87
C LYS A 44 -16.27 -1.24 -2.17
N LEU A 45 -15.58 -2.22 -1.63
CA LEU A 45 -16.20 -3.33 -0.89
C LEU A 45 -16.61 -2.92 0.54
N ILE A 46 -16.09 -1.79 1.04
CA ILE A 46 -16.37 -1.30 2.39
C ILE A 46 -17.67 -0.50 2.39
N PRO A 47 -18.66 -0.87 3.23
CA PRO A 47 -19.92 -0.14 3.36
C PRO A 47 -19.71 1.34 3.72
N SER A 48 -20.58 2.21 3.21
CA SER A 48 -20.47 3.68 3.38
C SER A 48 -20.58 4.17 4.83
N ASN A 49 -21.23 3.38 5.70
CA ASN A 49 -21.41 3.67 7.11
C ASN A 49 -20.26 3.21 8.02
N CYS A 50 -19.19 2.65 7.45
CA CYS A 50 -17.98 2.24 8.19
C CYS A 50 -16.91 3.33 8.19
N TYR A 51 -16.14 3.40 9.29
CA TYR A 51 -14.91 4.21 9.29
C TYR A 51 -13.91 3.58 8.34
N LYS A 52 -13.37 4.37 7.42
CA LYS A 52 -12.32 3.92 6.51
C LYS A 52 -11.24 4.96 6.27
N LEU A 53 -10.01 4.51 6.15
CA LEU A 53 -8.85 5.28 5.74
C LEU A 53 -8.26 4.66 4.49
N VAL A 54 -8.43 5.31 3.36
CA VAL A 54 -7.87 4.89 2.07
C VAL A 54 -6.65 5.74 1.76
N PHE A 55 -5.52 5.12 1.44
CA PHE A 55 -4.37 5.84 0.90
C PHE A 55 -4.68 6.32 -0.51
N LYS A 56 -4.29 7.55 -0.86
CA LYS A 56 -4.78 8.21 -2.10
C LYS A 56 -3.98 7.85 -3.36
N TYR A 57 -2.88 7.13 -3.22
CA TYR A 57 -1.93 6.87 -4.30
C TYR A 57 -1.59 5.39 -4.40
N SER A 58 -1.00 5.02 -5.54
CA SER A 58 -0.51 3.66 -5.78
C SER A 58 0.59 3.26 -4.78
N ARG A 59 0.61 1.99 -4.40
CA ARG A 59 1.68 1.39 -3.61
C ARG A 59 3.04 1.45 -4.31
N LEU A 60 3.10 1.42 -5.64
CA LEU A 60 4.36 1.60 -6.38
C LEU A 60 5.04 2.94 -6.07
N PHE A 61 4.23 3.96 -5.83
CA PHE A 61 4.72 5.29 -5.49
C PHE A 61 5.13 5.40 -4.03
N CYS A 62 4.30 4.91 -3.14
CA CYS A 62 4.52 4.93 -1.70
C CYS A 62 3.64 3.86 -1.05
N ASP A 63 4.25 2.80 -0.57
CA ASP A 63 3.55 1.75 0.16
C ASP A 63 3.51 2.11 1.65
N VAL A 64 2.35 2.54 2.12
CA VAL A 64 2.15 3.02 3.49
C VAL A 64 1.96 1.89 4.51
N GLU A 65 1.86 0.64 4.05
CA GLU A 65 1.80 -0.53 4.91
C GLU A 65 3.22 -0.99 5.34
N LYS A 66 4.22 -0.68 4.52
CA LYS A 66 5.60 -1.12 4.76
C LYS A 66 6.27 -0.36 5.91
N PHE A 67 7.16 -1.03 6.63
CA PHE A 67 8.00 -0.36 7.61
C PHE A 67 8.87 0.72 6.97
N LYS A 68 8.95 1.88 7.62
CA LYS A 68 9.73 3.03 7.13
C LYS A 68 11.23 2.71 7.00
N GLU A 69 11.71 1.82 7.84
CA GLU A 69 13.09 1.35 7.85
C GLU A 69 13.22 0.06 7.04
N ASP A 70 13.92 0.13 5.92
CA ASP A 70 14.14 -1.01 5.02
C ASP A 70 14.74 -2.24 5.75
N SER A 71 15.48 -2.03 6.84
CA SER A 71 16.06 -3.11 7.66
C SER A 71 15.01 -3.94 8.42
N LYS A 72 13.85 -3.35 8.69
CA LYS A 72 12.72 -4.01 9.38
C LYS A 72 11.71 -4.59 8.40
N GLU A 73 11.82 -4.27 7.11
CA GLU A 73 10.88 -4.68 6.08
C GLU A 73 11.43 -5.85 5.26
N ILE A 74 10.82 -7.02 5.40
CA ILE A 74 11.27 -8.24 4.70
C ILE A 74 11.23 -8.06 3.18
N MET A 75 10.19 -7.41 2.67
CA MET A 75 10.02 -7.21 1.22
C MET A 75 10.95 -6.12 0.65
N ALA A 76 11.57 -5.29 1.50
CA ALA A 76 12.58 -4.33 1.05
C ALA A 76 13.80 -5.00 0.43
N LYS A 77 14.18 -6.21 0.90
CA LYS A 77 15.25 -7.01 0.30
C LYS A 77 14.96 -7.42 -1.15
N LYS A 78 13.67 -7.54 -1.49
CA LYS A 78 13.18 -7.78 -2.86
C LYS A 78 12.93 -6.47 -3.65
N GLY A 79 13.28 -5.31 -3.08
CA GLY A 79 13.04 -4.00 -3.69
C GLY A 79 11.62 -3.48 -3.53
N MET A 80 10.81 -4.09 -2.67
CA MET A 80 9.40 -3.76 -2.41
C MET A 80 9.22 -3.17 -1.00
N GLY A 81 10.02 -2.15 -0.65
CA GLY A 81 9.85 -1.34 0.57
C GLY A 81 8.82 -0.23 0.39
N VAL A 82 8.87 0.83 1.22
CA VAL A 82 7.96 1.99 1.12
C VAL A 82 7.98 2.63 -0.28
N ILE A 83 9.12 2.61 -0.97
CA ILE A 83 9.24 3.04 -2.37
C ILE A 83 9.75 1.84 -3.16
N TYR A 84 8.93 1.34 -4.06
CA TYR A 84 9.31 0.19 -4.88
C TYR A 84 10.44 0.54 -5.83
N THR A 85 11.55 -0.19 -5.71
CA THR A 85 12.68 -0.15 -6.65
C THR A 85 12.61 -1.28 -7.66
N LYS A 86 11.90 -2.37 -7.29
CA LYS A 86 11.64 -3.54 -8.15
C LYS A 86 10.16 -3.94 -8.09
N ASP A 87 9.71 -4.69 -9.08
CA ASP A 87 8.37 -5.26 -9.18
C ASP A 87 8.36 -6.79 -9.10
N CYS A 88 9.12 -7.38 -8.29
CA CYS A 88 9.54 -8.79 -8.20
C CYS A 88 10.84 -9.06 -8.99
N ASP A 89 10.85 -8.83 -10.30
CA ASP A 89 11.95 -9.26 -11.17
C ASP A 89 12.78 -8.09 -11.72
N ASN A 90 12.13 -6.96 -12.01
CA ASN A 90 12.74 -5.86 -12.75
C ASN A 90 12.93 -4.60 -11.90
N ILE A 91 14.01 -3.87 -12.17
CA ILE A 91 14.16 -2.52 -11.63
C ILE A 91 13.12 -1.62 -12.29
N VAL A 92 12.29 -0.96 -11.48
CA VAL A 92 11.22 -0.04 -11.94
C VAL A 92 11.53 1.41 -11.62
N THR A 93 12.24 1.69 -10.52
CA THR A 93 12.63 3.04 -10.11
C THR A 93 14.03 3.11 -9.50
N ILE A 94 14.67 4.27 -9.61
CA ILE A 94 15.96 4.58 -8.96
C ILE A 94 15.81 5.87 -8.13
N PRO A 95 15.26 5.78 -6.90
CA PRO A 95 15.04 6.96 -6.07
C PRO A 95 16.31 7.40 -5.36
N ASN A 96 16.64 8.69 -5.44
CA ASN A 96 17.72 9.28 -4.66
C ASN A 96 17.26 9.62 -3.22
N LYS A 97 18.23 9.94 -2.34
CA LYS A 97 17.96 10.28 -0.92
C LYS A 97 16.98 11.46 -0.75
N LYS A 98 17.09 12.49 -1.60
CA LYS A 98 16.20 13.67 -1.55
C LYS A 98 14.77 13.29 -1.89
N TYR A 99 14.57 12.43 -2.91
CA TYR A 99 13.27 11.91 -3.29
C TYR A 99 12.65 11.07 -2.15
N LYS A 100 13.40 10.10 -1.61
CA LYS A 100 12.94 9.27 -0.48
C LYS A 100 12.47 10.12 0.70
N ARG A 101 13.30 11.11 1.14
CA ARG A 101 12.95 12.02 2.23
C ARG A 101 11.64 12.79 1.96
N LYS A 102 11.45 13.28 0.73
CA LYS A 102 10.23 13.98 0.33
C LYS A 102 9.00 13.07 0.40
N ILE A 103 9.11 11.84 -0.09
CA ILE A 103 8.01 10.87 -0.07
C ILE A 103 7.63 10.53 1.37
N PHE A 104 8.60 10.19 2.21
CA PHE A 104 8.35 9.92 3.62
C PHE A 104 7.60 11.07 4.29
N LYS A 105 8.15 12.29 4.26
CA LYS A 105 7.55 13.45 4.94
C LYS A 105 6.18 13.85 4.39
N SER A 106 5.99 13.80 3.06
CA SER A 106 4.81 14.39 2.42
C SER A 106 3.64 13.41 2.21
N TYR A 107 3.91 12.09 2.24
CA TYR A 107 2.89 11.08 1.96
C TYR A 107 2.82 10.03 3.06
N TYR A 108 3.91 9.34 3.36
CA TYR A 108 3.96 8.29 4.36
C TYR A 108 3.59 8.81 5.76
N ASP A 109 4.37 9.76 6.30
CA ASP A 109 4.15 10.32 7.64
C ASP A 109 2.76 10.98 7.77
N LYS A 110 2.28 11.65 6.72
CA LYS A 110 0.95 12.26 6.71
C LYS A 110 -0.17 11.23 6.78
N HIS A 111 0.01 10.09 6.12
CA HIS A 111 -0.96 9.00 6.17
C HIS A 111 -1.02 8.39 7.57
N HIS A 112 0.14 8.05 8.15
CA HIS A 112 0.22 7.49 9.50
C HIS A 112 -0.29 8.45 10.56
N ASN A 113 0.06 9.74 10.49
CA ASN A 113 -0.50 10.75 11.39
C ASN A 113 -2.04 10.85 11.31
N LYS A 114 -2.61 10.61 10.11
CA LYS A 114 -4.06 10.56 9.96
C LYS A 114 -4.65 9.29 10.55
N LEU A 115 -3.98 8.15 10.38
CA LEU A 115 -4.36 6.87 10.99
C LEU A 115 -4.39 7.01 12.51
N ASP A 116 -3.31 7.52 13.13
CA ASP A 116 -3.20 7.75 14.58
C ASP A 116 -4.33 8.64 15.11
N LYS A 117 -4.65 9.73 14.41
CA LYS A 117 -5.75 10.62 14.80
C LYS A 117 -7.08 9.91 14.81
N ILE A 118 -7.38 9.09 13.77
CA ILE A 118 -8.64 8.34 13.68
C ILE A 118 -8.70 7.32 14.82
N VAL A 119 -7.65 6.55 15.04
CA VAL A 119 -7.56 5.54 16.10
C VAL A 119 -7.73 6.19 17.47
N THR A 120 -7.01 7.29 17.75
CA THR A 120 -7.14 8.03 18.99
C THR A 120 -8.58 8.50 19.26
N ASN A 121 -9.26 9.00 18.23
CA ASN A 121 -10.65 9.45 18.35
C ASN A 121 -11.61 8.28 18.61
N LEU A 122 -11.39 7.13 17.95
CA LEU A 122 -12.20 5.93 18.18
C LEU A 122 -11.98 5.36 19.59
N LEU A 123 -10.73 5.33 20.07
CA LEU A 123 -10.42 4.93 21.44
C LEU A 123 -11.09 5.84 22.47
N LYS A 124 -11.03 7.16 22.28
CA LYS A 124 -11.72 8.11 23.17
C LYS A 124 -13.23 7.92 23.18
N LYS A 125 -13.83 7.63 22.04
CA LYS A 125 -15.28 7.52 21.90
C LYS A 125 -15.85 6.17 22.32
N TYR A 126 -15.13 5.08 22.06
CA TYR A 126 -15.64 3.71 22.22
C TYR A 126 -14.81 2.85 23.18
N ASN A 127 -13.75 3.40 23.75
CA ASN A 127 -12.77 2.71 24.62
C ASN A 127 -12.12 1.46 23.96
N LYS A 128 -12.28 1.32 22.64
CA LYS A 128 -11.67 0.26 21.83
C LYS A 128 -11.60 0.70 20.37
N CYS A 129 -10.64 0.14 19.62
CA CYS A 129 -10.53 0.29 18.18
C CYS A 129 -9.97 -1.00 17.59
N ILE A 130 -10.65 -1.54 16.58
CA ILE A 130 -10.15 -2.65 15.76
C ILE A 130 -9.78 -2.06 14.43
N ILE A 131 -8.53 -2.25 14.00
CA ILE A 131 -8.06 -1.90 12.68
C ILE A 131 -8.09 -3.18 11.84
N ILE A 132 -8.73 -3.09 10.68
CA ILE A 132 -8.70 -4.15 9.67
C ILE A 132 -7.90 -3.60 8.51
N ASP A 133 -6.67 -4.10 8.31
CA ASP A 133 -5.93 -3.89 7.07
C ASP A 133 -6.61 -4.70 5.98
N PHE A 134 -7.33 -3.98 5.11
CA PHE A 134 -8.26 -4.59 4.18
C PHE A 134 -7.66 -4.65 2.78
N HIS A 135 -7.42 -5.87 2.31
CA HIS A 135 -6.78 -6.19 1.05
C HIS A 135 -7.67 -7.00 0.13
N SER A 136 -7.32 -7.02 -1.14
CA SER A 136 -7.72 -8.04 -2.09
C SER A 136 -6.49 -8.50 -2.88
N PHE A 137 -6.55 -9.68 -3.45
CA PHE A 137 -5.49 -10.22 -4.27
C PHE A 137 -6.07 -11.01 -5.44
N SER A 138 -5.32 -11.12 -6.53
CA SER A 138 -5.64 -12.03 -7.61
C SER A 138 -4.92 -13.36 -7.42
N ASP A 139 -5.53 -14.43 -7.87
CA ASP A 139 -4.89 -15.76 -7.90
C ASP A 139 -3.54 -15.75 -8.57
N GLU A 140 -3.43 -15.04 -9.70
CA GLU A 140 -2.20 -14.92 -10.47
C GLU A 140 -1.08 -14.28 -9.63
N MET A 141 -1.39 -13.20 -8.91
CA MET A 141 -0.42 -12.51 -8.06
C MET A 141 0.07 -13.41 -6.93
N ILE A 142 -0.85 -14.07 -6.23
CA ILE A 142 -0.53 -14.97 -5.09
C ILE A 142 0.30 -16.15 -5.57
N LYS A 143 -0.11 -16.81 -6.64
CA LYS A 143 0.63 -17.94 -7.23
C LYS A 143 2.05 -17.55 -7.62
N LYS A 144 2.22 -16.38 -8.24
CA LYS A 144 3.53 -15.87 -8.64
C LYS A 144 4.42 -15.47 -7.45
N LEU A 145 3.86 -14.80 -6.42
CA LEU A 145 4.64 -14.30 -5.29
C LEU A 145 5.06 -15.39 -4.31
N PHE A 146 4.24 -16.43 -4.14
CA PHE A 146 4.44 -17.48 -3.14
C PHE A 146 4.77 -18.84 -3.73
N ASP A 147 4.88 -18.95 -5.07
CA ASP A 147 5.16 -20.20 -5.78
C ASP A 147 4.20 -21.35 -5.40
N ILE A 148 2.91 -21.04 -5.37
CA ILE A 148 1.84 -22.00 -5.02
C ILE A 148 0.89 -22.24 -6.20
N ASN A 149 0.31 -23.42 -6.28
CA ASN A 149 -0.57 -23.80 -7.39
C ASN A 149 -2.02 -23.34 -7.20
N THR A 150 -2.46 -23.18 -5.94
CA THR A 150 -3.82 -22.75 -5.60
C THR A 150 -3.77 -21.58 -4.64
N ALA A 151 -4.51 -20.51 -4.96
CA ALA A 151 -4.68 -19.37 -4.05
C ALA A 151 -5.87 -19.61 -3.10
N PRO A 152 -5.81 -19.16 -1.84
CA PRO A 152 -6.95 -19.22 -0.94
C PRO A 152 -7.99 -18.16 -1.33
N ASP A 153 -9.28 -18.44 -1.09
CA ASP A 153 -10.37 -17.47 -1.29
C ASP A 153 -10.30 -16.33 -0.25
N ILE A 154 -9.92 -16.65 0.98
CA ILE A 154 -9.78 -15.70 2.10
C ILE A 154 -8.49 -16.02 2.84
N CYS A 155 -7.73 -14.96 3.18
CA CYS A 155 -6.54 -15.05 4.01
C CYS A 155 -6.67 -14.08 5.19
N ILE A 156 -6.34 -14.56 6.39
CA ILE A 156 -6.28 -13.76 7.62
C ILE A 156 -4.84 -13.84 8.12
N GLY A 157 -4.18 -12.67 8.23
CA GLY A 157 -2.81 -12.50 8.72
C GLY A 157 -2.75 -11.93 10.12
#